data_8fb8b05d81a96d787028f4ece5422612
#
_entry.id   8fb8b05d81a96d787028f4ece5422612
#
_cell.length_a   1.000
_cell.length_b   1.000
_cell.length_c   1.000
_cell.angle_alpha   90.00
_cell.angle_beta   90.00
_cell.angle_gamma   90.00
#
_symmetry.space_group_name_H-M   'P 1'
#
loop_
_entity.id
_entity.type
_entity.pdbx_description
1 polymer ?
#
loop_
_entity_poly.entity_id
_entity_poly.type
_entity_poly.pdbx_seq_one_letter_code
_entity_poly.pdbx_strand_id
1 'polypeptide(L)'
;QAKEEVASDFTLSDVKKEFLDKYAENARSLLCSGCILAADRIGDELGARNASGQPDPPALLAVTKEAIIEACDGLPSPLIVVEGGKKGSLHFEEPHDSALEHLTGVELRRSEVARRSAHRLCRVLLADAKLAMLEVMMRHKVPHARRHSSGEALHDNWERWLCARRARLCKRSEVVDDDEDDHEGEL
;
A
#
# COMPACT_ATOMS: atom_id res chain seq x y z
N GLN A 1 -4.52 1.21 -29.95
CA GLN A 1 -4.21 -0.20 -29.72
C GLN A 1 -4.39 -0.44 -28.25
N ALA A 2 -5.45 -1.16 -27.88
CA ALA A 2 -5.69 -1.60 -26.52
C ALA A 2 -4.50 -2.46 -26.10
N LYS A 3 -3.75 -2.04 -25.07
CA LYS A 3 -2.88 -2.94 -24.33
C LYS A 3 -3.81 -3.96 -23.69
N GLU A 4 -3.78 -5.14 -24.26
CA GLU A 4 -4.46 -6.32 -23.79
C GLU A 4 -4.16 -6.48 -22.31
N GLU A 5 -5.19 -6.40 -21.50
CA GLU A 5 -5.18 -6.71 -20.08
C GLU A 5 -4.82 -8.19 -19.99
N VAL A 6 -3.54 -8.49 -19.90
CA VAL A 6 -3.09 -9.83 -19.54
C VAL A 6 -3.58 -10.01 -18.11
N ALA A 7 -4.76 -10.61 -17.99
CA ALA A 7 -5.22 -11.21 -16.76
C ALA A 7 -4.10 -12.17 -16.35
N SER A 8 -3.24 -11.74 -15.44
CA SER A 8 -2.26 -12.64 -14.89
C SER A 8 -3.05 -13.65 -14.06
N ASP A 9 -3.00 -14.91 -14.41
CA ASP A 9 -3.53 -16.03 -13.62
C ASP A 9 -2.88 -16.11 -12.22
N PHE A 10 -2.07 -15.12 -11.88
CA PHE A 10 -1.34 -14.99 -10.63
C PHE A 10 -2.26 -14.44 -9.54
N THR A 11 -2.38 -15.20 -8.46
CA THR A 11 -3.18 -14.84 -7.29
C THR A 11 -2.31 -14.24 -6.18
N LEU A 12 -2.94 -13.62 -5.18
CA LEU A 12 -2.24 -13.15 -3.99
C LEU A 12 -1.55 -14.31 -3.25
N SER A 13 -2.12 -15.50 -3.29
CA SER A 13 -1.53 -16.71 -2.71
C SER A 13 -0.22 -17.09 -3.41
N ASP A 14 -0.18 -16.98 -4.73
CA ASP A 14 1.03 -17.26 -5.52
C ASP A 14 2.15 -16.26 -5.21
N VAL A 15 1.79 -14.98 -5.07
CA VAL A 15 2.75 -13.94 -4.67
C VAL A 15 3.28 -14.19 -3.26
N LYS A 16 2.42 -14.56 -2.31
CA LYS A 16 2.85 -14.92 -0.95
C LYS A 16 3.86 -16.07 -0.98
N LYS A 17 3.59 -17.09 -1.77
CA LYS A 17 4.49 -18.23 -1.93
C LYS A 17 5.83 -17.81 -2.57
N GLU A 18 5.79 -17.00 -3.62
CA GLU A 18 7.01 -16.46 -4.25
C GLU A 18 7.87 -15.70 -3.24
N PHE A 19 7.26 -14.88 -2.38
CA PHE A 19 7.98 -14.15 -1.33
C PHE A 19 8.58 -15.08 -0.28
N LEU A 20 7.85 -16.11 0.14
CA LEU A 20 8.37 -17.12 1.07
C LEU A 20 9.57 -17.86 0.49
N ASP A 21 9.48 -18.28 -0.76
CA ASP A 21 10.56 -19.01 -1.45
C ASP A 21 11.81 -18.12 -1.63
N LYS A 22 11.62 -16.82 -1.86
CA LYS A 22 12.71 -15.88 -2.17
C LYS A 22 13.35 -15.26 -0.94
N TYR A 23 12.56 -14.95 0.08
CA TYR A 23 12.97 -14.13 1.22
C TYR A 23 12.86 -14.85 2.57
N ALA A 24 12.35 -16.08 2.59
CA ALA A 24 12.23 -16.92 3.78
C ALA A 24 11.59 -16.17 4.96
N GLU A 25 12.32 -16.03 6.06
CA GLU A 25 11.86 -15.38 7.30
C GLU A 25 11.49 -13.89 7.12
N ASN A 26 12.09 -13.21 6.12
CA ASN A 26 11.81 -11.81 5.83
C ASN A 26 10.57 -11.60 4.94
N ALA A 27 9.99 -12.67 4.39
CA ALA A 27 8.87 -12.59 3.45
C ALA A 27 7.69 -11.82 4.03
N ARG A 28 7.36 -12.04 5.29
CA ARG A 28 6.23 -11.38 5.95
C ARG A 28 6.43 -9.87 6.07
N SER A 29 7.60 -9.43 6.50
CA SER A 29 7.92 -8.02 6.63
C SER A 29 7.91 -7.31 5.27
N LEU A 30 8.42 -7.96 4.22
CA LEU A 30 8.40 -7.44 2.87
C LEU A 30 6.99 -7.39 2.29
N LEU A 31 6.16 -8.40 2.53
CA LEU A 31 4.76 -8.40 2.11
C LEU A 31 3.96 -7.28 2.79
N CYS A 32 4.17 -7.06 4.09
CA CYS A 32 3.51 -5.98 4.82
C CYS A 32 3.95 -4.61 4.31
N SER A 33 5.25 -4.33 4.26
CA SER A 33 5.77 -3.05 3.80
C SER A 33 5.43 -2.77 2.33
N GLY A 34 5.46 -3.79 1.48
CA GLY A 34 5.02 -3.67 0.08
C GLY A 34 3.53 -3.36 -0.06
N CYS A 35 2.71 -3.92 0.83
CA CYS A 35 1.28 -3.59 0.89
C CYS A 35 1.05 -2.12 1.32
N ILE A 36 1.78 -1.64 2.32
CA ILE A 36 1.70 -0.25 2.78
C ILE A 36 2.04 0.71 1.64
N LEU A 37 3.13 0.46 0.91
CA LEU A 37 3.47 1.28 -0.26
C LEU A 37 2.38 1.26 -1.33
N ALA A 38 1.76 0.11 -1.59
CA ALA A 38 0.65 0.02 -2.54
C ALA A 38 -0.59 0.78 -2.06
N ALA A 39 -0.87 0.72 -0.75
CA ALA A 39 -1.99 1.44 -0.14
C ALA A 39 -1.81 2.96 -0.20
N ASP A 40 -0.61 3.45 0.08
CA ASP A 40 -0.27 4.86 -0.05
C ASP A 40 -0.46 5.35 -1.47
N ARG A 41 0.12 4.63 -2.42
CA ARG A 41 0.04 5.02 -3.84
C ARG A 41 -1.39 5.00 -4.38
N ILE A 42 -2.19 4.00 -4.04
CA ILE A 42 -3.59 3.98 -4.48
C ILE A 42 -4.41 5.08 -3.80
N GLY A 43 -4.12 5.41 -2.55
CA GLY A 43 -4.74 6.55 -1.85
C GLY A 43 -4.45 7.88 -2.55
N ASP A 44 -3.19 8.12 -2.92
CA ASP A 44 -2.77 9.30 -3.68
C ASP A 44 -3.47 9.39 -5.03
N GLU A 45 -3.48 8.31 -5.80
CA GLU A 45 -4.07 8.28 -7.14
C GLU A 45 -5.59 8.47 -7.10
N LEU A 46 -6.29 7.86 -6.16
CA LEU A 46 -7.74 8.06 -5.99
C LEU A 46 -8.05 9.47 -5.50
N GLY A 47 -7.22 10.03 -4.62
CA GLY A 47 -7.33 11.40 -4.15
C GLY A 47 -7.12 12.41 -5.28
N ALA A 48 -6.08 12.24 -6.08
CA ALA A 48 -5.77 13.09 -7.22
C ALA A 48 -6.90 13.10 -8.28
N ARG A 49 -7.56 11.96 -8.47
CA ARG A 49 -8.70 11.81 -9.39
C ARG A 49 -10.03 12.21 -8.78
N ASN A 50 -10.05 12.59 -7.50
CA ASN A 50 -11.29 12.86 -6.77
C ASN A 50 -12.35 11.77 -6.96
N ALA A 51 -11.93 10.52 -6.85
CA ALA A 51 -12.74 9.34 -7.14
C ALA A 51 -14.03 9.29 -6.30
N SER A 52 -14.00 9.82 -5.09
CA SER A 52 -15.16 9.94 -4.22
C SER A 52 -16.28 10.87 -4.72
N GLY A 53 -15.95 11.77 -5.64
CA GLY A 53 -16.90 12.66 -6.29
C GLY A 53 -17.57 12.06 -7.53
N GLN A 54 -17.24 10.85 -7.91
CA GLN A 54 -17.80 10.19 -9.10
C GLN A 54 -19.26 9.81 -8.87
N PRO A 55 -20.17 10.19 -9.79
CA PRO A 55 -21.60 10.07 -9.57
C PRO A 55 -22.16 8.66 -9.74
N ASP A 56 -21.48 7.82 -10.50
CA ASP A 56 -22.00 6.50 -10.85
C ASP A 56 -20.94 5.38 -10.77
N PRO A 57 -21.37 4.12 -10.55
CA PRO A 57 -20.46 2.98 -10.43
C PRO A 57 -19.58 2.71 -11.65
N PRO A 58 -20.06 2.84 -12.92
CA PRO A 58 -19.21 2.65 -14.09
C PRO A 58 -18.06 3.65 -14.18
N ALA A 59 -18.32 4.93 -13.93
CA ALA A 59 -17.29 5.97 -13.91
C ALA A 59 -16.28 5.73 -12.79
N LEU A 60 -16.76 5.39 -11.60
CA LEU A 60 -15.92 5.06 -10.46
C LEU A 60 -15.05 3.84 -10.73
N LEU A 61 -15.58 2.82 -11.40
CA LEU A 61 -14.82 1.63 -11.81
C LEU A 61 -13.71 1.98 -12.80
N ALA A 62 -13.99 2.82 -13.79
CA ALA A 62 -12.98 3.25 -14.76
C ALA A 62 -11.84 4.02 -14.08
N VAL A 63 -12.17 5.00 -13.23
CA VAL A 63 -11.20 5.77 -12.45
C VAL A 63 -10.37 4.85 -11.54
N THR A 64 -11.00 3.87 -10.89
CA THR A 64 -10.28 2.93 -10.02
C THR A 64 -9.31 2.05 -10.80
N LYS A 65 -9.68 1.58 -11.98
CA LYS A 65 -8.79 0.79 -12.85
C LYS A 65 -7.56 1.59 -13.26
N GLU A 66 -7.74 2.83 -13.69
CA GLU A 66 -6.65 3.72 -14.04
C GLU A 66 -5.76 4.02 -12.83
N ALA A 67 -6.36 4.33 -11.68
CA ALA A 67 -5.64 4.59 -10.44
C ALA A 67 -4.78 3.39 -10.01
N ILE A 68 -5.26 2.16 -10.15
CA ILE A 68 -4.49 0.94 -9.83
C ILE A 68 -3.25 0.82 -10.74
N ILE A 69 -3.39 1.10 -12.02
CA ILE A 69 -2.26 1.03 -12.96
C ILE A 69 -1.21 2.06 -12.58
N GLU A 70 -1.61 3.31 -12.41
CA GLU A 70 -0.70 4.42 -12.09
C GLU A 70 -0.06 4.24 -10.71
N ALA A 71 -0.81 3.79 -9.71
CA ALA A 71 -0.28 3.52 -8.37
C ALA A 71 0.86 2.51 -8.39
N CYS A 72 0.71 1.40 -9.11
CA CYS A 72 1.73 0.37 -9.16
C CYS A 72 2.90 0.75 -10.07
N ASP A 73 2.64 1.41 -11.20
CA ASP A 73 3.69 1.88 -12.11
C ASP A 73 4.48 3.06 -11.48
N GLY A 74 3.85 3.82 -10.61
CA GLY A 74 4.45 4.91 -9.84
C GLY A 74 5.26 4.49 -8.62
N LEU A 75 5.42 3.20 -8.35
CA LEU A 75 6.30 2.74 -7.27
C LEU A 75 7.74 3.26 -7.50
N PRO A 76 8.42 3.69 -6.43
CA PRO A 76 9.74 4.30 -6.55
C PRO A 76 10.75 3.39 -7.26
N SER A 77 11.59 3.99 -8.07
CA SER A 77 12.68 3.27 -8.74
C SER A 77 14.00 4.04 -8.52
N PRO A 78 14.99 3.45 -7.90
CA PRO A 78 15.02 2.10 -7.32
C PRO A 78 14.31 2.05 -5.95
N LEU A 79 13.60 0.98 -5.70
CA LEU A 79 13.05 0.69 -4.38
C LEU A 79 14.17 0.22 -3.46
N ILE A 80 14.26 0.78 -2.27
CA ILE A 80 15.27 0.44 -1.29
C ILE A 80 14.74 -0.64 -0.36
N VAL A 81 15.50 -1.72 -0.22
CA VAL A 81 15.27 -2.74 0.79
C VAL A 81 16.19 -2.44 1.96
N VAL A 82 15.62 -2.24 3.12
CA VAL A 82 16.35 -1.90 4.35
C VAL A 82 16.49 -3.13 5.21
N GLU A 83 17.73 -3.47 5.59
CA GLU A 83 18.03 -4.50 6.59
C GLU A 83 18.32 -3.84 7.93
N GLY A 84 17.68 -4.33 8.98
CA GLY A 84 17.92 -3.85 10.34
C GLY A 84 16.95 -2.76 10.80
N GLY A 85 17.41 -1.86 11.65
CA GLY A 85 16.58 -0.87 12.33
C GLY A 85 15.80 -1.48 13.50
N LYS A 86 14.79 -0.76 14.00
CA LYS A 86 13.98 -1.20 15.15
C LYS A 86 13.27 -2.55 14.93
N LYS A 87 13.07 -2.96 13.68
CA LYS A 87 12.37 -4.20 13.32
C LYS A 87 13.28 -5.39 13.03
N GLY A 88 14.60 -5.18 12.88
CA GLY A 88 15.58 -6.24 12.64
C GLY A 88 15.31 -7.13 11.43
N SER A 89 14.50 -6.67 10.47
CA SER A 89 14.04 -7.44 9.33
C SER A 89 14.09 -6.63 8.04
N LEU A 90 14.17 -7.31 6.90
CA LEU A 90 14.06 -6.69 5.59
C LEU A 90 12.67 -6.08 5.38
N HIS A 91 12.61 -4.87 4.87
CA HIS A 91 11.37 -4.24 4.44
C HIS A 91 11.62 -3.30 3.26
N PHE A 92 10.56 -2.98 2.51
CA PHE A 92 10.61 -1.98 1.46
C PHE A 92 10.50 -0.59 2.07
N GLU A 93 11.24 0.36 1.50
CA GLU A 93 11.24 1.76 1.92
C GLU A 93 11.19 2.67 0.70
N GLU A 94 10.51 3.80 0.79
CA GLU A 94 10.63 4.86 -0.20
C GLU A 94 11.95 5.61 -0.04
N PRO A 95 12.64 5.92 -1.14
CA PRO A 95 13.85 6.70 -1.09
C PRO A 95 13.53 8.19 -0.90
N HIS A 96 13.14 8.58 0.29
CA HIS A 96 13.07 9.98 0.67
C HIS A 96 14.41 10.42 1.26
N ASP A 97 14.95 11.51 0.76
CA ASP A 97 16.25 12.04 1.23
C ASP A 97 16.25 12.29 2.74
N SER A 98 15.13 12.77 3.29
CA SER A 98 14.98 13.00 4.73
C SER A 98 14.87 11.73 5.58
N ALA A 99 14.30 10.66 5.03
CA ALA A 99 14.17 9.38 5.75
C ALA A 99 15.52 8.65 5.84
N LEU A 100 16.38 8.83 4.85
CA LEU A 100 17.70 8.19 4.80
C LEU A 100 18.68 8.78 5.82
N GLU A 101 18.55 10.07 6.17
CA GLU A 101 19.42 10.75 7.13
C GLU A 101 19.26 10.23 8.57
N HIS A 102 18.12 9.63 8.89
CA HIS A 102 17.81 9.12 10.23
C HIS A 102 18.11 7.63 10.43
N LEU A 103 18.51 6.93 9.35
CA LEU A 103 18.78 5.50 9.38
C LEU A 103 20.26 5.21 9.72
N THR A 104 20.66 5.49 10.96
CA THR A 104 21.98 5.09 11.44
C THR A 104 22.01 3.60 11.77
N GLY A 105 23.01 2.88 11.25
CA GLY A 105 23.19 1.44 11.52
C GLY A 105 22.33 0.52 10.65
N VAL A 106 21.79 1.01 9.55
CA VAL A 106 20.94 0.27 8.62
C VAL A 106 21.64 0.08 7.28
N GLU A 107 21.61 -1.12 6.73
CA GLU A 107 22.12 -1.38 5.40
C GLU A 107 21.03 -1.15 4.35
N LEU A 108 21.29 -0.23 3.41
CA LEU A 108 20.40 0.07 2.30
C LEU A 108 20.84 -0.68 1.05
N ARG A 109 19.96 -1.50 0.49
CA ARG A 109 20.20 -2.22 -0.76
C ARG A 109 19.21 -1.80 -1.83
N ARG A 110 19.73 -1.36 -2.96
CA ARG A 110 18.95 -1.15 -4.17
C ARG A 110 18.88 -2.47 -4.95
N SER A 111 17.65 -2.91 -5.27
CA SER A 111 17.45 -4.17 -5.95
C SER A 111 16.32 -4.08 -6.97
N GLU A 112 16.66 -4.28 -8.24
CA GLU A 112 15.66 -4.39 -9.31
C GLU A 112 14.77 -5.63 -9.15
N VAL A 113 15.30 -6.69 -8.55
CA VAL A 113 14.51 -7.89 -8.24
C VAL A 113 13.47 -7.59 -7.18
N ALA A 114 13.86 -6.87 -6.12
CA ALA A 114 12.95 -6.43 -5.07
C ALA A 114 11.88 -5.48 -5.61
N ARG A 115 12.25 -4.54 -6.47
CA ARG A 115 11.31 -3.64 -7.14
C ARG A 115 10.28 -4.40 -7.96
N ARG A 116 10.70 -5.38 -8.76
CA ARG A 116 9.78 -6.21 -9.55
C ARG A 116 8.85 -7.03 -8.66
N SER A 117 9.34 -7.56 -7.55
CA SER A 117 8.53 -8.29 -6.58
C SER A 117 7.46 -7.36 -5.94
N ALA A 118 7.85 -6.16 -5.53
CA ALA A 118 6.92 -5.16 -4.98
C ALA A 118 5.88 -4.70 -6.01
N HIS A 119 6.28 -4.46 -7.24
CA HIS A 119 5.37 -4.09 -8.33
C HIS A 119 4.35 -5.21 -8.60
N ARG A 120 4.80 -6.47 -8.65
CA ARG A 120 3.90 -7.62 -8.82
C ARG A 120 2.92 -7.74 -7.66
N LEU A 121 3.39 -7.60 -6.43
CA LEU A 121 2.54 -7.58 -5.23
C LEU A 121 1.48 -6.49 -5.34
N CYS A 122 1.87 -5.27 -5.68
CA CYS A 122 0.95 -4.15 -5.87
C CYS A 122 -0.15 -4.47 -6.88
N ARG A 123 0.22 -4.95 -8.07
CA ARG A 123 -0.72 -5.28 -9.15
C ARG A 123 -1.74 -6.34 -8.74
N VAL A 124 -1.27 -7.42 -8.16
CA VAL A 124 -2.14 -8.53 -7.73
C VAL A 124 -3.03 -8.14 -6.55
N LEU A 125 -2.47 -7.44 -5.57
CA LEU A 125 -3.18 -6.99 -4.38
C LEU A 125 -4.32 -6.03 -4.72
N LEU A 126 -4.04 -5.00 -5.52
CA LEU A 126 -5.03 -4.00 -5.89
C LEU A 126 -6.07 -4.54 -6.88
N ALA A 127 -5.68 -5.45 -7.78
CA ALA A 127 -6.62 -6.13 -8.67
C ALA A 127 -7.60 -7.02 -7.87
N ASP A 128 -7.11 -7.77 -6.88
CA ASP A 128 -7.95 -8.57 -5.98
C ASP A 128 -8.88 -7.70 -5.12
N ALA A 129 -8.40 -6.57 -4.66
CA ALA A 129 -9.17 -5.66 -3.80
C ALA A 129 -10.14 -4.74 -4.57
N LYS A 130 -10.04 -4.63 -5.88
CA LYS A 130 -10.71 -3.61 -6.71
C LYS A 130 -12.22 -3.46 -6.42
N LEU A 131 -12.96 -4.55 -6.44
CA LEU A 131 -14.41 -4.49 -6.22
C LEU A 131 -14.77 -4.09 -4.79
N ALA A 132 -14.02 -4.58 -3.81
CA ALA A 132 -14.23 -4.21 -2.41
C ALA A 132 -13.85 -2.74 -2.15
N MET A 133 -12.84 -2.22 -2.82
CA MET A 133 -12.49 -0.78 -2.80
C MET A 133 -13.65 0.07 -3.34
N LEU A 134 -14.26 -0.35 -4.45
CA LEU A 134 -15.45 0.30 -4.99
C LEU A 134 -16.60 0.33 -3.99
N GLU A 135 -16.88 -0.79 -3.32
CA GLU A 135 -17.92 -0.83 -2.28
C GLU A 135 -17.63 0.15 -1.14
N VAL A 136 -16.39 0.21 -0.67
CA VAL A 136 -15.97 1.15 0.37
C VAL A 136 -16.20 2.60 -0.08
N MET A 137 -15.76 2.95 -1.28
CA MET A 137 -15.93 4.30 -1.83
C MET A 137 -17.41 4.67 -2.02
N MET A 138 -18.23 3.73 -2.45
CA MET A 138 -19.68 3.95 -2.64
C MET A 138 -20.45 4.10 -1.33
N ARG A 139 -20.10 3.32 -0.32
CA ARG A 139 -20.73 3.42 1.02
C ARG A 139 -20.38 4.72 1.73
N HIS A 140 -19.19 5.18 1.57
CA HIS A 140 -18.70 6.44 2.12
C HIS A 140 -18.97 7.59 1.16
N LYS A 141 -20.26 7.91 0.91
CA LYS A 141 -20.69 9.01 0.01
C LYS A 141 -20.05 10.36 0.32
N VAL A 142 -19.49 10.50 1.51
CA VAL A 142 -18.70 11.65 1.93
C VAL A 142 -17.42 11.14 2.56
N PRO A 143 -16.52 10.53 1.80
CA PRO A 143 -15.31 9.95 2.35
C PRO A 143 -14.44 10.97 3.07
N HIS A 144 -14.74 12.25 2.93
CA HIS A 144 -13.76 13.28 3.20
C HIS A 144 -14.31 14.48 3.93
N ALA A 145 -15.63 14.51 4.21
CA ALA A 145 -16.22 15.58 5.00
C ALA A 145 -15.75 15.57 6.47
N ARG A 146 -15.18 14.48 6.92
CA ARG A 146 -14.57 14.37 8.26
C ARG A 146 -13.06 14.47 8.21
N ARG A 147 -12.54 15.20 7.27
CA ARG A 147 -11.12 15.51 7.28
C ARG A 147 -10.81 16.33 8.51
N HIS A 148 -9.94 15.81 9.32
CA HIS A 148 -9.13 16.68 10.12
C HIS A 148 -8.45 17.68 9.17
N SER A 149 -8.30 18.90 9.60
CA SER A 149 -7.76 20.02 8.85
C SER A 149 -6.34 19.80 8.26
N SER A 150 -5.72 18.66 8.50
CA SER A 150 -4.41 18.27 8.03
C SER A 150 -4.36 17.53 6.69
N GLY A 151 -5.47 17.10 6.14
CA GLY A 151 -5.49 16.42 4.82
C GLY A 151 -5.04 14.95 4.80
N GLU A 152 -4.56 14.43 5.92
CA GLU A 152 -3.92 13.11 6.03
C GLU A 152 -4.88 11.91 6.17
N ALA A 153 -6.14 12.14 6.41
CA ALA A 153 -7.09 11.11 6.86
C ALA A 153 -7.42 9.99 5.86
N LEU A 154 -6.96 10.05 4.60
CA LEU A 154 -7.26 9.03 3.59
C LEU A 154 -6.23 7.92 3.53
N HIS A 155 -4.97 8.23 3.77
CA HIS A 155 -3.86 7.29 3.75
C HIS A 155 -4.02 6.23 4.84
N ASP A 156 -4.29 6.63 6.06
CA ASP A 156 -4.44 5.75 7.22
C ASP A 156 -5.56 4.72 7.04
N ASN A 157 -6.64 5.11 6.36
CA ASN A 157 -7.76 4.22 6.13
C ASN A 157 -7.46 3.12 5.11
N TRP A 158 -6.73 3.40 4.03
CA TRP A 158 -6.39 2.41 3.02
C TRP A 158 -5.36 1.40 3.50
N GLU A 159 -4.32 1.82 4.19
CA GLU A 159 -3.33 0.92 4.77
C GLU A 159 -3.98 -0.07 5.73
N ARG A 160 -4.72 0.43 6.71
CA ARG A 160 -5.39 -0.39 7.70
C ARG A 160 -6.40 -1.34 7.06
N TRP A 161 -7.21 -0.81 6.16
CA TRP A 161 -8.25 -1.59 5.51
C TRP A 161 -7.67 -2.65 4.57
N LEU A 162 -6.74 -2.27 3.70
CA LEU A 162 -6.17 -3.15 2.69
C LEU A 162 -5.19 -4.15 3.32
N CYS A 163 -4.23 -3.68 4.11
CA CYS A 163 -3.10 -4.50 4.53
C CYS A 163 -3.35 -5.30 5.79
N ALA A 164 -4.08 -4.75 6.77
CA ALA A 164 -4.37 -5.45 8.01
C ALA A 164 -5.70 -6.22 7.99
N ARG A 165 -6.76 -5.62 7.43
CA ARG A 165 -8.09 -6.24 7.47
C ARG A 165 -8.35 -7.19 6.30
N ARG A 166 -8.13 -6.73 5.07
CA ARG A 166 -8.47 -7.49 3.87
C ARG A 166 -7.40 -8.51 3.49
N ALA A 167 -6.21 -8.08 3.16
CA ALA A 167 -5.14 -8.95 2.71
C ALA A 167 -4.44 -9.70 3.86
N ARG A 168 -4.54 -9.20 5.09
CA ARG A 168 -3.91 -9.76 6.29
C ARG A 168 -2.41 -9.97 6.15
N LEU A 169 -1.75 -9.03 5.49
CA LEU A 169 -0.30 -9.03 5.29
C LEU A 169 0.43 -8.36 6.44
N CYS A 170 -0.24 -7.42 7.13
CA CYS A 170 0.27 -6.70 8.28
C CYS A 170 -0.50 -7.08 9.55
N LYS A 171 0.18 -6.95 10.71
CA LYS A 171 -0.51 -6.89 12.00
C LYS A 171 -1.16 -5.52 12.15
N ARG A 172 -2.19 -5.43 12.98
CA ARG A 172 -2.88 -4.17 13.26
C ARG A 172 -1.93 -3.08 13.79
N SER A 173 -1.02 -3.48 14.67
CA SER A 173 0.01 -2.60 15.24
C SER A 173 1.06 -2.09 14.25
N GLU A 174 1.14 -2.67 13.05
CA GLU A 174 2.09 -2.25 12.02
C GLU A 174 1.52 -1.18 11.09
N VAL A 175 0.22 -0.91 11.18
CA VAL A 175 -0.53 0.05 10.34
C VAL A 175 -1.32 1.08 11.18
N VAL A 176 -1.06 1.14 12.47
CA VAL A 176 -1.61 2.16 13.38
C VAL A 176 -0.50 3.13 13.71
N ASP A 177 -0.71 4.40 13.45
CA ASP A 177 0.18 5.43 13.94
C ASP A 177 0.16 5.47 15.46
N ASP A 178 1.33 5.62 16.07
CA ASP A 178 1.52 5.64 17.53
C ASP A 178 0.88 6.86 18.23
N ASP A 179 0.10 7.66 17.52
CA ASP A 179 -0.50 8.91 18.01
C ASP A 179 -1.79 8.71 18.84
N GLU A 180 -2.28 7.48 19.04
CA GLU A 180 -3.51 7.21 19.81
C GLU A 180 -3.28 6.86 21.30
N ASP A 181 -2.05 6.86 21.80
CA ASP A 181 -1.77 6.42 23.18
C ASP A 181 -1.67 7.54 24.25
N ASP A 182 -1.96 8.81 23.92
CA ASP A 182 -1.81 9.91 24.90
C ASP A 182 -3.11 10.42 25.53
N HIS A 183 -4.22 9.67 25.48
CA HIS A 183 -5.46 10.09 26.16
C HIS A 183 -6.10 9.01 27.04
N GLU A 184 -5.34 8.30 27.85
CA GLU A 184 -5.85 7.64 29.05
C GLU A 184 -5.07 8.07 30.28
N GLY A 185 -5.49 9.12 30.90
CA GLY A 185 -4.98 9.50 32.20
C GLY A 185 -5.35 10.89 32.63
N GLU A 186 -6.58 11.09 33.09
CA GLU A 186 -6.87 11.86 34.28
C GLU A 186 -8.38 11.99 34.49
N LEU A 187 -8.86 11.18 35.39
CA LEU A 187 -9.97 11.52 36.31
C LEU A 187 -9.61 11.06 37.70
#